data_b6672df5e77bd4967d80fb348b65355e
#
_entry.id   b6672df5e77bd4967d80fb348b65355e
#
_cell.length_a   1.000
_cell.length_b   1.000
_cell.length_c   1.000
_cell.angle_alpha   90.00
_cell.angle_beta   90.00
_cell.angle_gamma   90.00
#
_symmetry.space_group_name_H-M   'P 1'
#
loop_
_entity.id
_entity.type
_entity.pdbx_description
1 polymer ?
#
loop_
_entity_poly.entity_id
_entity_poly.type
_entity_poly.pdbx_seq_one_letter_code
_entity_poly.pdbx_strand_id
1 'polypeptide(L)'
;GRVPEGERNLAPFRTAHNFYQAQLRYTRAQLKIPRIRRRAGSQGGYRVGASTITLPFDDPRAPFRSGFHCFVGSQWFCGSRRAAKRLLAPTSHDEALRRHYRFRMFPEESYFQTVLCNDPDMAIDSRTFRYIDWREDKATHPKELGMADLPAMLSSGQHFARKFVHGDPVLDALDEQLGVRARGLVALVNALEP
;
A
#
# COMPACT_ATOMS: atom_id res chain seq x y z
N GLY A 1 17.00 13.35 5.22
CA GLY A 1 16.24 13.12 6.41
C GLY A 1 16.33 11.64 6.78
N ARG A 2 16.54 11.30 8.03
CA ARG A 2 16.52 9.90 8.46
C ARG A 2 15.10 9.35 8.26
N VAL A 3 15.00 8.26 7.51
CA VAL A 3 13.78 7.44 7.47
C VAL A 3 13.53 6.94 8.90
N PRO A 4 12.33 7.14 9.47
CA PRO A 4 12.00 6.63 10.79
C PRO A 4 12.27 5.12 10.88
N GLU A 5 12.83 4.67 12.00
CA GLU A 5 13.29 3.29 12.18
C GLU A 5 12.17 2.24 12.02
N GLY A 6 10.93 2.67 12.19
CA GLY A 6 9.73 1.87 12.03
C GLY A 6 9.32 1.52 10.59
N GLU A 7 9.85 2.17 9.59
CA GLU A 7 9.49 1.92 8.19
C GLU A 7 10.23 0.72 7.57
N ARG A 8 11.18 0.11 8.31
CA ARG A 8 11.98 -1.04 7.84
C ARG A 8 11.18 -2.31 7.60
N ASN A 9 9.97 -2.40 8.15
CA ASN A 9 9.11 -3.58 8.02
C ASN A 9 8.06 -3.46 6.90
N LEU A 10 8.12 -2.43 6.08
CA LEU A 10 7.22 -2.28 4.95
C LEU A 10 7.72 -3.14 3.77
N ALA A 11 7.26 -4.37 3.68
CA ALA A 11 7.40 -5.14 2.45
C ALA A 11 6.68 -4.37 1.31
N PRO A 12 7.29 -4.20 0.12
CA PRO A 12 8.48 -4.83 -0.41
C PRO A 12 9.79 -4.03 -0.26
N PHE A 13 9.82 -2.96 0.53
CA PHE A 13 10.97 -2.07 0.65
C PHE A 13 11.94 -2.59 1.72
N ARG A 14 12.60 -3.72 1.45
CA ARG A 14 13.49 -4.40 2.39
C ARG A 14 14.83 -3.71 2.62
N THR A 15 15.20 -2.75 1.79
CA THR A 15 16.48 -2.03 1.89
C THR A 15 16.28 -0.53 1.88
N ALA A 16 17.16 0.20 2.57
CA ALA A 16 17.18 1.67 2.53
C ALA A 16 17.27 2.22 1.09
N HIS A 17 17.98 1.51 0.20
CA HIS A 17 18.09 1.86 -1.20
C HIS A 17 16.73 1.76 -1.92
N ASN A 18 15.99 0.68 -1.74
CA ASN A 18 14.67 0.48 -2.38
C ASN A 18 13.67 1.52 -1.88
N PHE A 19 13.73 1.87 -0.59
CA PHE A 19 12.91 2.90 0.00
C PHE A 19 13.21 4.27 -0.63
N TYR A 20 14.47 4.63 -0.76
CA TYR A 20 14.90 5.87 -1.39
C TYR A 20 14.44 5.94 -2.86
N GLN A 21 14.62 4.86 -3.63
CA GLN A 21 14.15 4.79 -5.03
C GLN A 21 12.63 4.93 -5.15
N ALA A 22 11.89 4.34 -4.22
CA ALA A 22 10.44 4.50 -4.16
C ALA A 22 10.05 5.95 -3.87
N GLN A 23 10.73 6.62 -2.94
CA GLN A 23 10.48 8.03 -2.61
C GLN A 23 10.74 8.95 -3.80
N LEU A 24 11.80 8.71 -4.58
CA LEU A 24 12.09 9.48 -5.79
C LEU A 24 10.95 9.47 -6.82
N ARG A 25 10.14 8.41 -6.85
CA ARG A 25 8.95 8.34 -7.70
C ARG A 25 7.97 9.47 -7.42
N TYR A 26 7.90 9.94 -6.18
CA TYR A 26 6.95 10.97 -5.76
C TYR A 26 7.55 12.36 -5.66
N THR A 27 8.83 12.48 -5.39
CA THR A 27 9.51 13.77 -5.20
C THR A 27 10.12 14.35 -6.47
N ARG A 28 10.57 13.48 -7.39
CA ARG A 28 11.21 13.91 -8.64
C ARG A 28 10.23 14.37 -9.70
N ALA A 29 10.67 15.29 -10.54
CA ALA A 29 9.91 15.68 -11.73
C ALA A 29 9.76 14.51 -12.69
N GLN A 30 8.60 14.41 -13.34
CA GLN A 30 8.27 13.33 -14.25
C GLN A 30 7.80 13.88 -15.59
N LEU A 31 8.27 13.26 -16.67
CA LEU A 31 7.81 13.50 -18.03
C LEU A 31 6.99 12.28 -18.49
N LYS A 32 5.74 12.52 -18.90
CA LYS A 32 4.89 11.49 -19.50
C LYS A 32 5.01 11.55 -21.01
N ILE A 33 5.51 10.48 -21.61
CA ILE A 33 5.63 10.34 -23.06
C ILE A 33 4.49 9.45 -23.56
N PRO A 34 3.59 9.95 -24.40
CA PRO A 34 2.54 9.14 -24.98
C PRO A 34 3.13 7.95 -25.76
N ARG A 35 2.55 6.78 -25.61
CA ARG A 35 2.88 5.59 -26.39
C ARG A 35 1.62 5.06 -27.06
N ILE A 36 1.70 4.89 -28.36
CA ILE A 36 0.66 4.24 -29.15
C ILE A 36 1.19 2.87 -29.55
N ARG A 37 0.50 1.82 -29.15
CA ARG A 37 0.82 0.44 -29.54
C ARG A 37 -0.36 -0.15 -30.30
N ARG A 38 -0.07 -0.85 -31.39
CA ARG A 38 -1.07 -1.63 -32.13
C ARG A 38 -1.49 -2.82 -31.25
N ARG A 39 -2.79 -3.08 -31.13
CA ARG A 39 -3.28 -4.31 -30.48
C ARG A 39 -2.96 -5.49 -31.40
N ALA A 40 -2.41 -6.56 -30.80
CA ALA A 40 -2.31 -7.85 -31.49
C ALA A 40 -3.69 -8.51 -31.46
N GLY A 41 -4.16 -9.01 -32.61
CA GLY A 41 -5.44 -9.72 -32.78
C GLY A 41 -6.26 -9.25 -33.95
N SER A 42 -7.26 -10.06 -34.32
CA SER A 42 -8.05 -9.95 -35.57
C SER A 42 -8.93 -8.69 -35.69
N GLN A 43 -9.15 -7.95 -34.61
CA GLN A 43 -10.03 -6.78 -34.66
C GLN A 43 -9.31 -5.43 -34.79
N GLY A 44 -8.01 -5.41 -34.99
CA GLY A 44 -7.26 -4.16 -35.18
C GLY A 44 -7.58 -3.09 -34.12
N GLY A 45 -6.68 -2.23 -33.83
CA GLY A 45 -6.92 -1.12 -32.92
C GLY A 45 -5.63 -0.69 -32.25
N TYR A 46 -5.65 0.45 -31.59
CA TYR A 46 -4.49 1.00 -30.91
C TYR A 46 -4.74 1.09 -29.41
N ARG A 47 -3.71 0.77 -28.63
CA ARG A 47 -3.69 1.05 -27.20
C ARG A 47 -2.88 2.32 -26.98
N VAL A 48 -3.51 3.34 -26.44
CA VAL A 48 -2.83 4.55 -25.99
C VAL A 48 -2.41 4.35 -24.55
N GLY A 49 -1.15 4.54 -24.29
CA GLY A 49 -0.55 4.51 -22.96
C GLY A 49 0.47 5.63 -22.78
N ALA A 50 1.13 5.67 -21.68
CA ALA A 50 2.24 6.59 -21.47
C ALA A 50 3.41 5.87 -20.79
N SER A 51 4.64 6.23 -21.18
CA SER A 51 5.83 5.94 -20.40
C SER A 51 6.14 7.12 -19.51
N THR A 52 6.56 6.84 -18.29
CA THR A 52 6.99 7.88 -17.35
C THR A 52 8.50 7.84 -17.24
N ILE A 53 9.15 8.96 -17.53
CA ILE A 53 10.57 9.17 -17.27
C ILE A 53 10.69 10.03 -16.02
N THR A 54 11.43 9.55 -15.03
CA THR A 54 11.76 10.30 -13.83
C THR A 54 13.04 11.10 -14.10
N LEU A 55 12.97 12.41 -13.91
CA LEU A 55 14.07 13.32 -14.15
C LEU A 55 15.01 13.39 -12.91
N PRO A 56 16.27 13.81 -13.06
CA PRO A 56 17.26 13.79 -11.98
C PRO A 56 17.12 14.93 -10.97
N PHE A 57 16.07 15.73 -11.04
CA PHE A 57 15.84 16.86 -10.15
C PHE A 57 14.43 16.80 -9.54
N ASP A 58 14.26 17.48 -8.41
CA ASP A 58 12.98 17.51 -7.69
C ASP A 58 11.93 18.29 -8.48
N ASP A 59 10.67 17.84 -8.38
CA ASP A 59 9.55 18.55 -9.00
C ASP A 59 9.30 19.87 -8.24
N PRO A 60 9.51 21.02 -8.87
CA PRO A 60 9.32 22.31 -8.19
C PRO A 60 7.87 22.58 -7.79
N ARG A 61 6.93 21.83 -8.35
CA ARG A 61 5.50 21.89 -8.02
C ARG A 61 5.08 20.86 -6.97
N ALA A 62 6.00 20.00 -6.54
CA ALA A 62 5.73 19.06 -5.46
C ALA A 62 5.40 19.81 -4.16
N PRO A 63 4.44 19.35 -3.38
CA PRO A 63 4.04 20.03 -2.13
C PRO A 63 5.03 19.83 -0.99
N PHE A 64 6.10 19.07 -1.21
CA PHE A 64 7.08 18.71 -0.17
C PHE A 64 8.03 19.89 0.08
N ARG A 65 8.10 20.34 1.33
CA ARG A 65 8.89 21.50 1.78
C ARG A 65 9.44 21.24 3.18
N SER A 66 10.21 22.20 3.71
CA SER A 66 10.59 22.15 5.13
C SER A 66 9.34 21.99 6.02
N GLY A 67 9.35 20.97 6.84
CA GLY A 67 8.22 20.64 7.74
C GLY A 67 7.08 19.82 7.11
N PHE A 68 7.10 19.55 5.78
CA PHE A 68 6.12 18.67 5.13
C PHE A 68 6.83 17.67 4.21
N HIS A 69 6.93 16.44 4.64
CA HIS A 69 7.76 15.41 4.04
C HIS A 69 6.94 14.40 3.22
N CYS A 70 7.57 13.84 2.19
CA CYS A 70 7.04 12.70 1.46
C CYS A 70 7.31 11.41 2.23
N PHE A 71 6.27 10.68 2.57
CA PHE A 71 6.36 9.35 3.17
C PHE A 71 5.91 8.29 2.17
N VAL A 72 6.55 7.14 2.22
CA VAL A 72 6.24 5.98 1.38
C VAL A 72 6.02 4.77 2.28
N GLY A 73 5.08 3.94 1.93
CA GLY A 73 4.78 2.73 2.68
C GLY A 73 3.87 1.77 1.93
N SER A 74 3.52 0.70 2.59
CA SER A 74 2.59 -0.27 2.03
C SER A 74 1.19 0.33 1.88
N GLN A 75 0.53 0.05 0.75
CA GLN A 75 -0.91 0.32 0.60
C GLN A 75 -1.76 -0.47 1.63
N TRP A 76 -1.18 -1.54 2.18
CA TRP A 76 -1.81 -2.39 3.19
C TRP A 76 -1.42 -1.90 4.58
N PHE A 77 -2.15 -0.96 5.13
CA PHE A 77 -1.95 -0.45 6.49
C PHE A 77 -3.22 -0.60 7.34
N CYS A 78 -3.07 -0.56 8.63
CA CYS A 78 -4.17 -0.51 9.58
C CYS A 78 -4.30 0.93 10.10
N GLY A 79 -5.53 1.44 10.15
CA GLY A 79 -5.81 2.77 10.62
C GLY A 79 -6.90 2.77 11.69
N SER A 80 -6.76 3.64 12.68
CA SER A 80 -7.80 3.92 13.66
C SER A 80 -8.95 4.74 13.03
N ARG A 81 -10.09 4.83 13.75
CA ARG A 81 -11.17 5.75 13.37
C ARG A 81 -10.67 7.19 13.25
N ARG A 82 -9.71 7.60 14.10
CA ARG A 82 -9.09 8.93 14.04
C ARG A 82 -8.34 9.13 12.72
N ALA A 83 -7.53 8.14 12.30
CA ALA A 83 -6.85 8.18 11.01
C ALA A 83 -7.85 8.26 9.84
N ALA A 84 -8.93 7.47 9.87
CA ALA A 84 -9.98 7.55 8.85
C ALA A 84 -10.63 8.94 8.80
N LYS A 85 -10.99 9.52 9.95
CA LYS A 85 -11.53 10.88 10.02
C LYS A 85 -10.55 11.90 9.45
N ARG A 86 -9.26 11.80 9.75
CA ARG A 86 -8.23 12.70 9.21
C ARG A 86 -8.14 12.62 7.68
N LEU A 87 -8.19 11.42 7.12
CA LEU A 87 -8.15 11.21 5.68
C LEU A 87 -9.41 11.75 4.96
N LEU A 88 -10.56 11.73 5.63
CA LEU A 88 -11.84 12.20 5.10
C LEU A 88 -12.06 13.72 5.31
N ALA A 89 -11.31 14.37 6.20
CA ALA A 89 -11.36 15.79 6.48
C ALA A 89 -10.14 16.51 5.87
N PRO A 90 -10.14 16.82 4.58
CA PRO A 90 -8.98 17.38 3.90
C PRO A 90 -8.67 18.80 4.37
N THR A 91 -7.38 19.09 4.49
CA THR A 91 -6.84 20.43 4.72
C THR A 91 -6.45 21.09 3.39
N SER A 92 -6.06 22.37 3.44
CA SER A 92 -5.54 23.08 2.26
C SER A 92 -4.27 22.43 1.68
N HIS A 93 -3.43 21.85 2.52
CA HIS A 93 -2.27 21.07 2.08
C HIS A 93 -2.66 19.80 1.33
N ASP A 94 -3.75 19.17 1.72
CA ASP A 94 -4.23 17.95 1.07
C ASP A 94 -4.70 18.18 -0.36
N GLU A 95 -5.18 19.39 -0.68
CA GLU A 95 -5.58 19.74 -2.06
C GLU A 95 -4.35 19.80 -3.00
N ALA A 96 -3.25 20.42 -2.55
CA ALA A 96 -2.00 20.43 -3.31
C ALA A 96 -1.43 19.01 -3.45
N LEU A 97 -1.53 18.21 -2.39
CA LEU A 97 -1.10 16.83 -2.35
C LEU A 97 -1.92 15.98 -3.33
N ARG A 98 -3.25 16.08 -3.33
CA ARG A 98 -4.13 15.37 -4.27
C ARG A 98 -3.82 15.71 -5.72
N ARG A 99 -3.61 16.98 -6.04
CA ARG A 99 -3.19 17.41 -7.39
C ARG A 99 -1.87 16.77 -7.80
N HIS A 100 -0.90 16.72 -6.88
CA HIS A 100 0.40 16.11 -7.13
C HIS A 100 0.28 14.62 -7.39
N TYR A 101 -0.45 13.87 -6.55
CA TYR A 101 -0.58 12.42 -6.67
C TYR A 101 -1.49 11.97 -7.81
N ARG A 102 -2.38 12.82 -8.31
CA ARG A 102 -3.30 12.50 -9.41
C ARG A 102 -2.60 11.92 -10.64
N PHE A 103 -1.36 12.28 -10.86
CA PHE A 103 -0.58 11.86 -12.02
C PHE A 103 0.61 10.94 -11.66
N ARG A 104 0.73 10.51 -10.42
CA ARG A 104 1.78 9.59 -9.98
C ARG A 104 1.34 8.14 -10.13
N MET A 105 2.31 7.23 -10.29
CA MET A 105 2.05 5.80 -10.27
C MET A 105 2.00 5.30 -8.82
N PHE A 106 1.05 4.44 -8.51
CA PHE A 106 0.86 3.84 -7.18
C PHE A 106 0.74 4.89 -6.06
N PRO A 107 -0.18 5.87 -6.20
CA PRO A 107 -0.32 6.93 -5.20
C PRO A 107 -0.68 6.40 -3.81
N GLU A 108 -1.32 5.24 -3.73
CA GLU A 108 -1.70 4.55 -2.49
C GLU A 108 -0.51 4.10 -1.64
N GLU A 109 0.68 4.01 -2.22
CA GLU A 109 1.91 3.68 -1.51
C GLU A 109 2.58 4.92 -0.87
N SER A 110 1.98 6.10 -1.02
CA SER A 110 2.60 7.32 -0.49
C SER A 110 1.57 8.37 -0.02
N TYR A 111 0.43 8.53 -0.68
CA TYR A 111 -0.54 9.58 -0.34
C TYR A 111 -1.03 9.47 1.11
N PHE A 112 -1.53 8.31 1.51
CA PHE A 112 -2.08 8.11 2.85
C PHE A 112 -1.00 8.23 3.92
N GLN A 113 0.17 7.65 3.68
CA GLN A 113 1.32 7.73 4.57
C GLN A 113 1.77 9.19 4.73
N THR A 114 1.83 9.93 3.63
CA THR A 114 2.20 11.35 3.66
C THR A 114 1.20 12.19 4.44
N VAL A 115 -0.10 11.97 4.28
CA VAL A 115 -1.12 12.69 5.04
C VAL A 115 -1.03 12.39 6.53
N LEU A 116 -0.91 11.10 6.90
CA LEU A 116 -0.95 10.68 8.30
C LEU A 116 0.36 10.97 9.04
N CYS A 117 1.51 10.73 8.40
CA CYS A 117 2.82 10.92 9.05
C CYS A 117 3.24 12.39 9.19
N ASN A 118 2.63 13.31 8.45
CA ASN A 118 2.83 14.75 8.65
C ASN A 118 1.84 15.36 9.66
N ASP A 119 0.87 14.61 10.14
CA ASP A 119 -0.05 15.08 11.15
C ASP A 119 0.57 14.85 12.55
N PRO A 120 0.92 15.93 13.29
CA PRO A 120 1.59 15.82 14.58
C PRO A 120 0.72 15.13 15.65
N ASP A 121 -0.58 15.09 15.43
CA ASP A 121 -1.52 14.46 16.35
C ASP A 121 -1.73 12.97 16.09
N MET A 122 -1.10 12.40 15.06
CA MET A 122 -1.18 10.98 14.74
C MET A 122 -0.06 10.19 15.41
N ALA A 123 -0.44 9.19 16.21
CA ALA A 123 0.50 8.17 16.67
C ALA A 123 0.70 7.15 15.54
N ILE A 124 1.91 7.06 15.01
CA ILE A 124 2.25 6.15 13.91
C ILE A 124 2.93 4.90 14.49
N ASP A 125 2.36 3.75 14.15
CA ASP A 125 2.97 2.45 14.40
C ASP A 125 3.42 1.87 13.05
N SER A 126 4.67 1.48 12.96
CA SER A 126 5.28 0.95 11.74
C SER A 126 4.91 -0.51 11.44
N ARG A 127 4.27 -1.21 12.38
CA ARG A 127 3.86 -2.59 12.20
C ARG A 127 2.68 -2.66 11.24
N THR A 128 2.75 -3.57 10.25
CA THR A 128 1.66 -3.76 9.28
C THR A 128 0.54 -4.65 9.81
N PHE A 129 0.77 -5.36 10.93
CA PHE A 129 -0.13 -6.38 11.48
C PHE A 129 -0.56 -7.46 10.47
N ARG A 130 0.29 -7.70 9.45
CA ARG A 130 0.05 -8.71 8.42
C ARG A 130 1.18 -9.70 8.35
N TYR A 131 0.84 -10.98 8.39
CA TYR A 131 1.74 -12.05 8.03
C TYR A 131 1.87 -12.13 6.50
N ILE A 132 3.08 -11.86 6.01
CA ILE A 132 3.40 -11.90 4.57
C ILE A 132 4.74 -12.62 4.44
N ASP A 133 4.75 -13.73 3.69
CA ASP A 133 5.97 -14.47 3.41
C ASP A 133 6.56 -14.03 2.06
N TRP A 134 7.76 -13.45 2.10
CA TRP A 134 8.57 -13.07 0.94
C TRP A 134 9.80 -13.96 0.90
N ARG A 135 9.65 -15.20 0.44
CA ARG A 135 10.73 -16.22 0.46
C ARG A 135 11.97 -15.84 -0.34
N GLU A 136 11.82 -15.01 -1.35
CA GLU A 136 12.93 -14.60 -2.22
C GLU A 136 13.06 -13.07 -2.22
N ASP A 137 14.29 -12.58 -2.11
CA ASP A 137 14.56 -11.14 -2.11
C ASP A 137 14.18 -10.43 -3.41
N LYS A 138 13.97 -11.18 -4.50
CA LYS A 138 13.57 -10.68 -5.82
C LYS A 138 12.13 -11.01 -6.19
N ALA A 139 11.36 -11.61 -5.29
CA ALA A 139 9.98 -11.97 -5.58
C ALA A 139 9.14 -10.71 -5.84
N THR A 140 8.42 -10.72 -6.96
CA THR A 140 7.47 -9.65 -7.32
C THR A 140 6.14 -9.76 -6.57
N HIS A 141 5.87 -10.95 -6.01
CA HIS A 141 4.66 -11.26 -5.26
C HIS A 141 5.00 -12.10 -4.02
N PRO A 142 4.26 -11.94 -2.92
CA PRO A 142 4.42 -12.80 -1.75
C PRO A 142 4.01 -14.22 -2.08
N LYS A 143 4.52 -15.17 -1.30
CA LYS A 143 4.14 -16.57 -1.34
C LYS A 143 2.63 -16.74 -1.16
N GLU A 144 2.03 -17.68 -1.86
CA GLU A 144 0.71 -18.21 -1.55
C GLU A 144 0.83 -19.11 -0.31
N LEU A 145 0.08 -18.73 0.74
CA LEU A 145 0.11 -19.43 2.03
C LEU A 145 -0.83 -20.63 1.99
N GLY A 146 -0.38 -21.74 2.54
CA GLY A 146 -1.13 -22.99 2.60
C GLY A 146 -1.03 -23.63 4.00
N MET A 147 -1.50 -24.88 4.12
CA MET A 147 -1.54 -25.63 5.39
C MET A 147 -0.19 -25.69 6.11
N ALA A 148 0.92 -25.78 5.37
CA ALA A 148 2.27 -25.81 5.95
C ALA A 148 2.65 -24.49 6.67
N ASP A 149 1.99 -23.39 6.35
CA ASP A 149 2.26 -22.07 6.94
C ASP A 149 1.36 -21.78 8.15
N LEU A 150 0.33 -22.59 8.38
CA LEU A 150 -0.67 -22.37 9.44
C LEU A 150 -0.05 -22.18 10.84
N PRO A 151 0.87 -23.00 11.30
CA PRO A 151 1.49 -22.81 12.62
C PRO A 151 2.23 -21.46 12.73
N ALA A 152 2.96 -21.07 11.68
CA ALA A 152 3.70 -19.82 11.65
C ALA A 152 2.76 -18.60 11.62
N MET A 153 1.66 -18.67 10.89
CA MET A 153 0.65 -17.63 10.88
C MET A 153 0.02 -17.43 12.27
N LEU A 154 -0.43 -18.52 12.90
CA LEU A 154 -1.07 -18.46 14.22
C LEU A 154 -0.12 -17.96 15.32
N SER A 155 1.17 -18.33 15.25
CA SER A 155 2.18 -17.87 16.24
C SER A 155 2.72 -16.47 15.98
N SER A 156 2.43 -15.87 14.83
CA SER A 156 3.02 -14.59 14.41
C SER A 156 2.56 -13.38 15.22
N GLY A 157 1.41 -13.47 15.89
CA GLY A 157 0.75 -12.34 16.54
C GLY A 157 0.20 -11.30 15.55
N GLN A 158 0.16 -11.60 14.27
CA GLN A 158 -0.40 -10.71 13.25
C GLN A 158 -1.93 -10.88 13.16
N HIS A 159 -2.63 -9.80 12.82
CA HIS A 159 -4.09 -9.79 12.75
C HIS A 159 -4.62 -10.24 11.38
N PHE A 160 -3.80 -10.19 10.36
CA PHE A 160 -4.14 -10.55 8.98
C PHE A 160 -3.02 -11.38 8.37
N ALA A 161 -3.34 -12.15 7.33
CA ALA A 161 -2.36 -12.86 6.54
C ALA A 161 -2.67 -12.73 5.04
N ARG A 162 -1.64 -12.85 4.22
CA ARG A 162 -1.76 -12.89 2.77
C ARG A 162 -0.50 -13.51 2.16
N LYS A 163 -0.59 -14.15 0.99
CA LYS A 163 -1.66 -14.23 0.02
C LYS A 163 -2.25 -15.64 0.09
N PHE A 164 -3.55 -15.79 -0.11
CA PHE A 164 -4.22 -17.09 -0.19
C PHE A 164 -4.77 -17.34 -1.58
N VAL A 165 -4.90 -18.62 -1.94
CA VAL A 165 -5.70 -19.07 -3.07
C VAL A 165 -7.12 -19.28 -2.58
N HIS A 166 -8.10 -18.85 -3.37
CA HIS A 166 -9.52 -19.06 -3.05
C HIS A 166 -9.83 -20.56 -2.98
N GLY A 167 -10.48 -21.00 -1.91
CA GLY A 167 -10.84 -22.40 -1.70
C GLY A 167 -9.70 -23.28 -1.18
N ASP A 168 -8.53 -22.71 -0.82
CA ASP A 168 -7.47 -23.50 -0.19
C ASP A 168 -7.94 -23.96 1.21
N PRO A 169 -7.72 -25.24 1.57
CA PRO A 169 -8.12 -25.80 2.88
C PRO A 169 -7.57 -25.03 4.09
N VAL A 170 -6.49 -24.28 3.95
CA VAL A 170 -5.94 -23.46 5.02
C VAL A 170 -6.91 -22.39 5.52
N LEU A 171 -7.83 -21.93 4.67
CA LEU A 171 -8.83 -20.94 5.05
C LEU A 171 -9.84 -21.55 6.04
N ASP A 172 -10.31 -22.75 5.77
CA ASP A 172 -11.21 -23.48 6.67
C ASP A 172 -10.53 -23.80 8.00
N ALA A 173 -9.25 -24.20 7.93
CA ALA A 173 -8.45 -24.48 9.13
C ALA A 173 -8.20 -23.22 9.98
N LEU A 174 -7.99 -22.05 9.35
CA LEU A 174 -7.91 -20.78 10.06
C LEU A 174 -9.21 -20.42 10.74
N ASP A 175 -10.34 -20.55 10.05
CA ASP A 175 -11.67 -20.26 10.60
C ASP A 175 -11.98 -21.16 11.82
N GLU A 176 -11.60 -22.43 11.76
CA GLU A 176 -11.73 -23.36 12.88
C GLU A 176 -10.87 -22.95 14.08
N GLN A 177 -9.58 -22.64 13.84
CA GLN A 177 -8.63 -22.26 14.89
C GLN A 177 -8.99 -20.91 15.55
N LEU A 178 -9.55 -19.99 14.79
CA LEU A 178 -9.99 -18.68 15.28
C LEU A 178 -11.39 -18.71 15.89
N GLY A 179 -12.07 -19.86 15.87
CA GLY A 179 -13.43 -19.99 16.38
C GLY A 179 -14.44 -19.19 15.56
N VAL A 180 -14.10 -18.84 14.33
CA VAL A 180 -15.00 -18.19 13.39
C VAL A 180 -15.92 -19.27 12.84
N ARG A 181 -16.96 -19.63 13.61
CA ARG A 181 -18.07 -20.37 13.01
C ARG A 181 -18.63 -19.49 11.91
N ALA A 182 -18.82 -20.07 10.76
CA ALA A 182 -19.51 -19.46 9.63
C ALA A 182 -20.92 -19.00 10.04
N ARG A 183 -20.98 -17.92 10.78
CA ARG A 183 -22.16 -17.06 10.81
C ARG A 183 -22.15 -16.39 9.46
N GLY A 184 -23.00 -16.92 8.58
CA GLY A 184 -23.06 -16.47 7.20
C GLY A 184 -23.06 -14.93 7.15
N LEU A 185 -22.55 -14.38 6.07
CA LEU A 185 -22.46 -12.93 5.78
C LEU A 185 -23.76 -12.17 6.14
N VAL A 186 -24.90 -12.86 6.14
CA VAL A 186 -26.23 -12.38 6.53
C VAL A 186 -26.30 -11.89 7.99
N ALA A 187 -25.56 -12.51 8.92
CA ALA A 187 -25.60 -12.09 10.32
C ALA A 187 -24.77 -10.81 10.58
N LEU A 188 -23.77 -10.53 9.73
CA LEU A 188 -22.98 -9.30 9.80
C LEU A 188 -23.73 -8.11 9.18
N VAL A 189 -24.49 -8.34 8.13
CA VAL A 189 -25.32 -7.29 7.48
C VAL A 189 -26.45 -6.87 8.41
N ASN A 190 -27.11 -7.80 9.08
CA ASN A 190 -28.19 -7.51 10.03
C ASN A 190 -27.71 -6.83 11.32
N ALA A 191 -26.41 -6.88 11.64
CA ALA A 191 -25.84 -6.17 12.80
C ALA A 191 -25.40 -4.73 12.46
N LEU A 192 -25.47 -4.30 11.21
CA LEU A 192 -25.08 -2.98 10.73
C LEU A 192 -26.28 -2.11 10.32
N GLU A 193 -27.49 -2.65 10.34
CA GLU A 193 -28.68 -1.83 10.20
C GLU A 193 -29.03 -1.15 11.53
N PRO A 194 -29.36 0.16 11.51
CA PRO A 194 -29.55 1.01 12.68
C PRO A 194 -30.75 0.63 13.51
#